data_b9a44ea3ea835b499a29db47d02e3302
#
_entry.id   b9a44ea3ea835b499a29db47d02e3302
#
_cell.length_a   1.000
_cell.length_b   1.000
_cell.length_c   1.000
_cell.angle_alpha   90.00
_cell.angle_beta   90.00
_cell.angle_gamma   90.00
#
_symmetry.space_group_name_H-M   'P 1'
#
loop_
_entity.id
_entity.type
_entity.pdbx_description
1 polymer ?
#
loop_
_entity_poly.entity_id
_entity_poly.type
_entity_poly.pdbx_seq_one_letter_code
_entity_poly.pdbx_strand_id
1 'polypeptide(L)'
;MRVLNRLLQRLVILGLGIFSVWLIVFVVFDTAAQRLPWILAEGLTYGNAAYLILPRVIRMGLKLLHRKRVPSFTTTGDGLPGDPVNVALVGTLAQLRAAFAALGWSEADRLGLASSWGMIRAFVFNSPYPTAPFSTLYLFGRGQDVGFQKAIDNSPRKRHHIRFWSLSLVRAEETWAGGSANFWLNTDRPPDDERVLWVGAGTRDTGLSLTHLTFQVTHATDSDTNVERDFIIAELENIGSIEAVKVYQAGQCLATERVNHYTTDGRVTLASLVVDGR
;
A
#
# COMPACT_ATOMS: atom_id res chain seq x y z
N MET A 1 -18.66 -22.90 16.94
CA MET A 1 -18.38 -21.46 17.05
C MET A 1 -17.49 -20.89 15.92
N ARG A 2 -16.31 -21.45 15.60
CA ARG A 2 -15.41 -20.90 14.54
C ARG A 2 -16.02 -20.86 13.13
N VAL A 3 -16.83 -21.85 12.77
CA VAL A 3 -17.49 -21.92 11.44
C VAL A 3 -18.60 -20.87 11.33
N LEU A 4 -19.41 -20.72 12.37
CA LEU A 4 -20.49 -19.74 12.43
C LEU A 4 -19.95 -18.30 12.33
N ASN A 5 -18.87 -17.98 13.06
CA ASN A 5 -18.22 -16.66 12.97
C ASN A 5 -17.70 -16.36 11.55
N ARG A 6 -17.11 -17.37 10.87
CA ARG A 6 -16.63 -17.18 9.49
C ARG A 6 -17.79 -16.96 8.52
N LEU A 7 -18.91 -17.66 8.71
CA LEU A 7 -20.11 -17.47 7.89
C LEU A 7 -20.67 -16.06 8.11
N LEU A 8 -20.80 -15.63 9.36
CA LEU A 8 -21.26 -14.29 9.71
C LEU A 8 -20.37 -13.19 9.09
N GLN A 9 -19.05 -13.32 9.20
CA GLN A 9 -18.11 -12.40 8.58
C GLN A 9 -18.31 -12.31 7.06
N ARG A 10 -18.48 -13.45 6.39
CA ARG A 10 -18.73 -13.48 4.93
C ARG A 10 -20.04 -12.81 4.56
N LEU A 11 -21.10 -13.04 5.35
CA LEU A 11 -22.41 -12.40 5.13
C LEU A 11 -22.32 -10.88 5.34
N VAL A 12 -21.60 -10.41 6.34
CA VAL A 12 -21.38 -8.97 6.55
C VAL A 12 -20.62 -8.35 5.37
N ILE A 13 -19.57 -9.01 4.89
CA ILE A 13 -18.80 -8.52 3.73
C ILE A 13 -19.68 -8.49 2.46
N LEU A 14 -20.48 -9.53 2.23
CA LEU A 14 -21.43 -9.56 1.11
C LEU A 14 -22.44 -8.41 1.22
N GLY A 15 -23.00 -8.19 2.41
CA GLY A 15 -23.93 -7.09 2.68
C GLY A 15 -23.29 -5.71 2.42
N LEU A 16 -22.06 -5.51 2.86
CA LEU A 16 -21.30 -4.29 2.56
C LEU A 16 -21.06 -4.09 1.07
N GLY A 17 -20.76 -5.18 0.33
CA GLY A 17 -20.60 -5.14 -1.13
C GLY A 17 -21.92 -4.74 -1.83
N ILE A 18 -23.02 -5.38 -1.50
CA ILE A 18 -24.35 -5.05 -2.06
C ILE A 18 -24.73 -3.61 -1.71
N PHE A 19 -24.54 -3.19 -0.46
CA PHE A 19 -24.82 -1.82 -0.04
C PHE A 19 -23.97 -0.79 -0.78
N SER A 20 -22.70 -1.09 -1.05
CA SER A 20 -21.83 -0.18 -1.80
C SER A 20 -22.27 -0.03 -3.26
N VAL A 21 -22.70 -1.11 -3.90
CA VAL A 21 -23.25 -1.05 -5.26
C VAL A 21 -24.54 -0.24 -5.28
N TRP A 22 -25.45 -0.48 -4.34
CA TRP A 22 -26.65 0.30 -4.19
C TRP A 22 -26.36 1.80 -3.99
N LEU A 23 -25.44 2.13 -3.12
CA LEU A 23 -25.01 3.52 -2.85
C LEU A 23 -24.46 4.19 -4.11
N ILE A 24 -23.61 3.50 -4.87
CA ILE A 24 -23.00 4.04 -6.09
C ILE A 24 -24.07 4.30 -7.15
N VAL A 25 -24.96 3.34 -7.38
CA VAL A 25 -25.93 3.42 -8.49
C VAL A 25 -27.12 4.34 -8.12
N PHE A 26 -27.74 4.12 -6.99
CA PHE A 26 -29.01 4.76 -6.64
C PHE A 26 -28.86 6.05 -5.84
N VAL A 27 -27.69 6.32 -5.26
CA VAL A 27 -27.46 7.58 -4.54
C VAL A 27 -26.50 8.47 -5.31
N VAL A 28 -25.29 8.00 -5.60
CA VAL A 28 -24.27 8.86 -6.23
C VAL A 28 -24.63 9.16 -7.68
N PHE A 29 -24.87 8.11 -8.48
CA PHE A 29 -25.16 8.30 -9.92
C PHE A 29 -26.51 8.99 -10.14
N ASP A 30 -27.57 8.54 -9.50
CA ASP A 30 -28.91 9.13 -9.69
C ASP A 30 -28.96 10.60 -9.28
N THR A 31 -28.35 10.95 -8.13
CA THR A 31 -28.24 12.34 -7.68
C THR A 31 -27.39 13.20 -8.63
N ALA A 32 -26.31 12.65 -9.17
CA ALA A 32 -25.45 13.36 -10.11
C ALA A 32 -26.15 13.53 -11.47
N ALA A 33 -26.81 12.51 -11.99
CA ALA A 33 -27.50 12.51 -13.27
C ALA A 33 -28.70 13.50 -13.31
N GLN A 34 -29.32 13.74 -12.15
CA GLN A 34 -30.40 14.76 -12.05
C GLN A 34 -29.90 16.21 -12.12
N ARG A 35 -28.61 16.45 -11.88
CA ARG A 35 -28.05 17.82 -11.75
C ARG A 35 -26.98 18.15 -12.78
N LEU A 36 -26.38 17.17 -13.42
CA LEU A 36 -25.22 17.31 -14.29
C LEU A 36 -25.45 16.67 -15.65
N PRO A 37 -24.81 17.15 -16.70
CA PRO A 37 -24.73 16.43 -17.97
C PRO A 37 -24.19 15.01 -17.75
N TRP A 38 -24.72 14.06 -18.52
CA TRP A 38 -24.47 12.62 -18.37
C TRP A 38 -22.97 12.25 -18.22
N ILE A 39 -22.10 12.77 -19.08
CA ILE A 39 -20.65 12.52 -19.02
C ILE A 39 -20.04 12.99 -17.68
N LEU A 40 -20.49 14.13 -17.14
CA LEU A 40 -20.01 14.62 -15.86
C LEU A 40 -20.56 13.80 -14.70
N ALA A 41 -21.80 13.34 -14.79
CA ALA A 41 -22.41 12.45 -13.80
C ALA A 41 -21.67 11.12 -13.72
N GLU A 42 -21.31 10.53 -14.86
CA GLU A 42 -20.51 9.30 -14.91
C GLU A 42 -19.12 9.51 -14.34
N GLY A 43 -18.42 10.57 -14.76
CA GLY A 43 -17.08 10.89 -14.25
C GLY A 43 -17.06 11.11 -12.74
N LEU A 44 -18.06 11.83 -12.20
CA LEU A 44 -18.22 12.04 -10.77
C LEU A 44 -18.51 10.72 -10.03
N THR A 45 -19.40 9.91 -10.59
CA THR A 45 -19.76 8.60 -10.02
C THR A 45 -18.55 7.66 -10.01
N TYR A 46 -17.80 7.58 -11.11
CA TYR A 46 -16.56 6.83 -11.20
C TYR A 46 -15.55 7.30 -10.14
N GLY A 47 -15.30 8.59 -10.02
CA GLY A 47 -14.37 9.14 -9.04
C GLY A 47 -14.77 8.79 -7.61
N ASN A 48 -16.05 8.94 -7.25
CA ASN A 48 -16.55 8.56 -5.92
C ASN A 48 -16.47 7.04 -5.69
N ALA A 49 -16.88 6.23 -6.66
CA ALA A 49 -16.86 4.78 -6.53
C ALA A 49 -15.43 4.26 -6.39
N ALA A 50 -14.54 4.61 -7.31
CA ALA A 50 -13.20 4.06 -7.40
C ALA A 50 -12.24 4.55 -6.31
N TYR A 51 -12.35 5.82 -5.90
CA TYR A 51 -11.39 6.43 -4.99
C TYR A 51 -11.92 6.68 -3.56
N LEU A 52 -13.24 6.68 -3.37
CA LEU A 52 -13.81 6.91 -2.04
C LEU A 52 -14.55 5.70 -1.48
N ILE A 53 -15.53 5.13 -2.21
CA ILE A 53 -16.42 4.11 -1.66
C ILE A 53 -15.73 2.75 -1.61
N LEU A 54 -15.28 2.22 -2.76
CA LEU A 54 -14.69 0.88 -2.84
C LEU A 54 -13.47 0.69 -1.93
N PRO A 55 -12.49 1.59 -1.88
CA PRO A 55 -11.34 1.40 -0.98
C PRO A 55 -11.74 1.31 0.50
N ARG A 56 -12.78 2.06 0.93
CA ARG A 56 -13.28 1.99 2.31
C ARG A 56 -13.98 0.68 2.62
N VAL A 57 -14.83 0.21 1.70
CA VAL A 57 -15.54 -1.07 1.84
C VAL A 57 -14.56 -2.23 1.89
N ILE A 58 -13.56 -2.22 1.01
CA ILE A 58 -12.50 -3.24 0.98
C ILE A 58 -11.68 -3.21 2.26
N ARG A 59 -11.28 -2.04 2.73
CA ARG A 59 -10.57 -1.89 4.00
C ARG A 59 -11.35 -2.48 5.18
N MET A 60 -12.66 -2.23 5.24
CA MET A 60 -13.53 -2.85 6.26
C MET A 60 -13.55 -4.37 6.14
N GLY A 61 -13.72 -4.90 4.92
CA GLY A 61 -13.69 -6.33 4.67
C GLY A 61 -12.37 -6.98 5.08
N LEU A 62 -11.24 -6.36 4.74
CA LEU A 62 -9.91 -6.83 5.13
C LEU A 62 -9.72 -6.83 6.65
N LYS A 63 -10.20 -5.79 7.36
CA LYS A 63 -10.12 -5.73 8.82
C LYS A 63 -10.99 -6.81 9.49
N LEU A 64 -12.17 -7.09 8.95
CA LEU A 64 -13.04 -8.19 9.42
C LEU A 64 -12.40 -9.57 9.19
N LEU A 65 -11.61 -9.71 8.11
CA LEU A 65 -10.92 -10.96 7.76
C LEU A 65 -9.53 -11.07 8.38
N HIS A 66 -9.09 -10.06 9.13
CA HIS A 66 -7.72 -9.98 9.64
C HIS A 66 -7.28 -11.27 10.32
N ARG A 67 -6.11 -11.76 9.91
CA ARG A 67 -5.42 -12.91 10.50
C ARG A 67 -4.18 -12.39 11.22
N LYS A 68 -3.79 -13.04 12.34
CA LYS A 68 -2.59 -12.74 13.14
C LYS A 68 -1.25 -12.98 12.41
N ARG A 69 -1.24 -13.15 11.09
CA ARG A 69 -0.04 -13.42 10.28
C ARG A 69 0.19 -12.28 9.30
N VAL A 70 1.45 -11.97 9.08
CA VAL A 70 1.84 -11.04 8.00
C VAL A 70 1.44 -11.66 6.66
N PRO A 71 0.60 -11.01 5.87
CA PRO A 71 0.25 -11.50 4.54
C PRO A 71 1.47 -11.50 3.61
N SER A 72 1.49 -12.41 2.65
CA SER A 72 2.56 -12.48 1.63
C SER A 72 2.44 -11.38 0.56
N PHE A 73 1.26 -10.79 0.43
CA PHE A 73 0.96 -9.73 -0.54
C PHE A 73 0.16 -8.62 0.12
N THR A 74 0.36 -7.43 -0.35
CA THR A 74 -0.52 -6.29 -0.10
C THR A 74 -1.85 -6.49 -0.83
N THR A 75 -2.81 -5.61 -0.61
CA THR A 75 -4.10 -5.63 -1.31
C THR A 75 -4.33 -4.28 -1.98
N THR A 76 -4.74 -4.29 -3.23
CA THR A 76 -5.09 -3.09 -3.98
C THR A 76 -6.42 -2.49 -3.52
N GLY A 77 -6.74 -1.27 -3.97
CA GLY A 77 -8.00 -0.60 -3.66
C GLY A 77 -9.25 -1.31 -4.20
N ASP A 78 -9.09 -2.21 -5.16
CA ASP A 78 -10.14 -3.07 -5.73
C ASP A 78 -10.15 -4.50 -5.15
N GLY A 79 -9.33 -4.76 -4.12
CA GLY A 79 -9.35 -6.02 -3.36
C GLY A 79 -8.51 -7.14 -3.94
N LEU A 80 -7.77 -6.87 -5.00
CA LEU A 80 -6.87 -7.84 -5.62
C LEU A 80 -5.51 -7.88 -4.89
N PRO A 81 -4.75 -8.97 -4.98
CA PRO A 81 -3.38 -8.99 -4.52
C PRO A 81 -2.54 -7.90 -5.21
N GLY A 82 -1.82 -7.11 -4.41
CA GLY A 82 -0.88 -6.09 -4.86
C GLY A 82 0.57 -6.56 -4.74
N ASP A 83 1.46 -5.63 -4.36
CA ASP A 83 2.90 -5.89 -4.28
C ASP A 83 3.23 -6.98 -3.26
N PRO A 84 4.20 -7.88 -3.54
CA PRO A 84 4.67 -8.85 -2.57
C PRO A 84 5.36 -8.19 -1.38
N VAL A 85 5.12 -8.71 -0.18
CA VAL A 85 5.88 -8.35 1.01
C VAL A 85 7.23 -9.04 0.94
N ASN A 86 8.32 -8.27 0.89
CA ASN A 86 9.66 -8.78 0.64
C ASN A 86 10.75 -8.20 1.56
N VAL A 87 10.45 -7.13 2.31
CA VAL A 87 11.38 -6.49 3.25
C VAL A 87 10.72 -6.37 4.63
N ALA A 88 11.50 -6.49 5.69
CA ALA A 88 11.09 -6.21 7.06
C ALA A 88 12.22 -5.52 7.81
N LEU A 89 11.95 -4.37 8.42
CA LEU A 89 12.96 -3.60 9.16
C LEU A 89 12.46 -3.34 10.58
N VAL A 90 13.35 -3.47 11.57
CA VAL A 90 13.02 -3.18 12.98
C VAL A 90 13.67 -1.87 13.40
N GLY A 91 12.87 -0.90 13.83
CA GLY A 91 13.37 0.41 14.25
C GLY A 91 12.26 1.43 14.43
N THR A 92 12.63 2.67 14.73
CA THR A 92 11.71 3.81 14.81
C THR A 92 11.47 4.43 13.42
N LEU A 93 10.43 5.24 13.29
CA LEU A 93 10.18 5.99 12.05
C LEU A 93 11.33 6.95 11.71
N ALA A 94 11.93 7.58 12.73
CA ALA A 94 13.07 8.48 12.54
C ALA A 94 14.29 7.74 11.95
N GLN A 95 14.62 6.55 12.45
CA GLN A 95 15.68 5.71 11.90
C GLN A 95 15.41 5.30 10.45
N LEU A 96 14.16 4.90 10.17
CA LEU A 96 13.75 4.52 8.82
C LEU A 96 13.91 5.69 7.83
N ARG A 97 13.47 6.88 8.21
CA ARG A 97 13.62 8.11 7.41
C ARG A 97 15.09 8.47 7.18
N ALA A 98 15.90 8.42 8.23
CA ALA A 98 17.32 8.74 8.14
C ALA A 98 18.07 7.78 7.20
N ALA A 99 17.80 6.47 7.29
CA ALA A 99 18.41 5.46 6.44
C ALA A 99 18.09 5.68 4.95
N PHE A 100 16.82 5.90 4.60
CA PHE A 100 16.43 6.12 3.21
C PHE A 100 16.88 7.50 2.69
N ALA A 101 16.88 8.55 3.53
CA ALA A 101 17.38 9.87 3.15
C ALA A 101 18.88 9.85 2.85
N ALA A 102 19.68 9.11 3.63
CA ALA A 102 21.11 8.94 3.39
C ALA A 102 21.43 8.27 2.04
N LEU A 103 20.50 7.47 1.51
CA LEU A 103 20.57 6.84 0.19
C LEU A 103 20.03 7.73 -0.95
N GLY A 104 19.59 8.94 -0.65
CA GLY A 104 18.99 9.86 -1.62
C GLY A 104 17.56 9.46 -2.05
N TRP A 105 16.87 8.64 -1.24
CA TRP A 105 15.46 8.36 -1.45
C TRP A 105 14.59 9.49 -0.88
N SER A 106 13.51 9.81 -1.55
CA SER A 106 12.52 10.79 -1.11
C SER A 106 11.32 10.11 -0.48
N GLU A 107 10.83 10.63 0.65
CA GLU A 107 9.55 10.20 1.21
C GLU A 107 8.42 10.68 0.29
N ALA A 108 7.48 9.79 -0.03
CA ALA A 108 6.36 10.12 -0.90
C ALA A 108 5.30 10.97 -0.17
N ASP A 109 4.76 11.94 -0.87
CA ASP A 109 3.65 12.76 -0.38
C ASP A 109 2.42 11.88 -0.08
N ARG A 110 1.62 12.29 0.88
CA ARG A 110 0.31 11.67 1.09
C ARG A 110 -0.60 11.93 -0.11
N LEU A 111 -1.34 10.90 -0.51
CA LEU A 111 -2.32 11.04 -1.58
C LEU A 111 -3.42 12.03 -1.17
N GLY A 112 -3.55 13.11 -1.91
CA GLY A 112 -4.52 14.18 -1.70
C GLY A 112 -4.78 14.94 -3.00
N LEU A 113 -5.69 15.90 -2.99
CA LEU A 113 -6.04 16.65 -4.21
C LEU A 113 -4.83 17.41 -4.78
N ALA A 114 -4.04 18.08 -3.94
CA ALA A 114 -2.87 18.84 -4.35
C ALA A 114 -1.77 17.95 -4.92
N SER A 115 -1.43 16.84 -4.23
CA SER A 115 -0.40 15.89 -4.69
C SER A 115 -0.85 15.12 -5.94
N SER A 116 -2.14 14.80 -6.07
CA SER A 116 -2.70 14.19 -7.28
C SER A 116 -2.61 15.14 -8.48
N TRP A 117 -2.92 16.41 -8.29
CA TRP A 117 -2.75 17.41 -9.33
C TRP A 117 -1.28 17.62 -9.71
N GLY A 118 -0.37 17.65 -8.72
CA GLY A 118 1.08 17.68 -8.93
C GLY A 118 1.55 16.49 -9.78
N MET A 119 1.05 15.29 -9.48
CA MET A 119 1.37 14.08 -10.23
C MET A 119 0.87 14.13 -11.68
N ILE A 120 -0.38 14.56 -11.91
CA ILE A 120 -0.93 14.73 -13.26
C ILE A 120 -0.06 15.72 -14.07
N ARG A 121 0.27 16.87 -13.47
CA ARG A 121 1.12 17.87 -14.10
C ARG A 121 2.51 17.33 -14.43
N ALA A 122 3.17 16.67 -13.46
CA ALA A 122 4.47 16.07 -13.65
C ALA A 122 4.47 15.03 -14.79
N PHE A 123 3.39 14.26 -14.86
CA PHE A 123 3.23 13.25 -15.90
C PHE A 123 3.00 13.87 -17.29
N VAL A 124 2.10 14.85 -17.42
CA VAL A 124 1.77 15.50 -18.69
C VAL A 124 2.98 16.25 -19.27
N PHE A 125 3.71 16.98 -18.44
CA PHE A 125 4.86 17.78 -18.83
C PHE A 125 6.21 17.06 -18.71
N ASN A 126 6.18 15.76 -18.36
CA ASN A 126 7.38 14.95 -18.12
C ASN A 126 8.40 15.64 -17.18
N SER A 127 7.88 16.28 -16.12
CA SER A 127 8.69 17.02 -15.16
C SER A 127 8.98 16.16 -13.91
N PRO A 128 10.18 16.26 -13.30
CA PRO A 128 10.49 15.54 -12.08
C PRO A 128 9.52 15.84 -10.95
N TYR A 129 9.10 14.81 -10.22
CA TYR A 129 8.34 14.93 -8.98
C TYR A 129 8.84 13.89 -7.98
N PRO A 130 9.96 14.18 -7.27
CA PRO A 130 10.63 13.21 -6.39
C PRO A 130 9.76 12.68 -5.26
N THR A 131 8.80 13.46 -4.78
CA THR A 131 7.87 13.08 -3.70
C THR A 131 6.49 12.67 -4.21
N ALA A 132 6.36 12.27 -5.50
CA ALA A 132 5.08 11.90 -6.10
C ALA A 132 4.34 10.85 -5.25
N PRO A 133 3.04 11.03 -4.99
CA PRO A 133 2.28 10.11 -4.14
C PRO A 133 2.13 8.74 -4.79
N PHE A 134 1.97 7.71 -3.95
CA PHE A 134 1.62 6.36 -4.37
C PHE A 134 0.11 6.14 -4.38
N SER A 135 -0.37 5.25 -5.24
CA SER A 135 -1.67 4.62 -5.05
C SER A 135 -1.69 3.85 -3.72
N THR A 136 -2.82 3.90 -3.02
CA THR A 136 -2.92 3.25 -1.72
C THR A 136 -3.00 1.74 -1.88
N LEU A 137 -2.05 1.03 -1.26
CA LEU A 137 -2.13 -0.40 -1.03
C LEU A 137 -2.46 -0.67 0.45
N TYR A 138 -3.07 -1.81 0.71
CA TYR A 138 -3.54 -2.17 2.05
C TYR A 138 -2.80 -3.37 2.60
N LEU A 139 -2.35 -3.25 3.85
CA LEU A 139 -1.84 -4.33 4.66
C LEU A 139 -2.38 -4.14 6.09
N PHE A 140 -2.64 -5.21 6.82
CA PHE A 140 -3.25 -5.15 8.17
C PHE A 140 -4.58 -4.36 8.22
N GLY A 141 -5.30 -4.26 7.11
CA GLY A 141 -6.55 -3.51 7.00
C GLY A 141 -6.39 -1.98 6.97
N ARG A 142 -5.20 -1.47 6.71
CA ARG A 142 -4.92 -0.03 6.55
C ARG A 142 -4.01 0.25 5.36
N GLY A 143 -4.01 1.47 4.86
CA GLY A 143 -3.07 1.94 3.86
C GLY A 143 -1.64 2.03 4.43
N GLN A 144 -0.65 2.19 3.55
CA GLN A 144 0.74 2.35 3.93
C GLN A 144 0.93 3.53 4.89
N ASP A 145 1.84 3.37 5.86
CA ASP A 145 2.18 4.40 6.83
C ASP A 145 3.17 5.41 6.25
N VAL A 146 4.16 4.92 5.51
CA VAL A 146 5.18 5.70 4.83
C VAL A 146 5.64 4.97 3.57
N GLY A 147 6.13 5.71 2.60
CA GLY A 147 6.74 5.15 1.41
C GLY A 147 7.92 5.98 0.95
N PHE A 148 8.92 5.32 0.38
CA PHE A 148 10.11 5.97 -0.16
C PHE A 148 10.29 5.61 -1.62
N GLN A 149 10.90 6.53 -2.36
CA GLN A 149 11.14 6.37 -3.78
C GLN A 149 12.42 7.06 -4.23
N LYS A 150 13.04 6.50 -5.27
CA LYS A 150 14.24 7.01 -5.91
C LYS A 150 14.03 6.98 -7.42
N ALA A 151 14.00 8.13 -8.06
CA ALA A 151 13.78 8.22 -9.51
C ALA A 151 14.94 7.58 -10.27
N ILE A 152 14.63 6.87 -11.36
CA ILE A 152 15.59 6.34 -12.29
C ILE A 152 15.68 7.34 -13.46
N ASP A 153 16.89 7.83 -13.76
CA ASP A 153 17.16 8.80 -14.83
C ASP A 153 16.29 10.08 -14.73
N ASN A 154 16.00 10.55 -13.51
CA ASN A 154 15.09 11.67 -13.25
C ASN A 154 13.70 11.53 -13.88
N SER A 155 13.30 10.32 -14.24
CA SER A 155 12.00 10.06 -14.85
C SER A 155 10.89 10.04 -13.81
N PRO A 156 9.76 10.73 -14.02
CA PRO A 156 8.60 10.60 -13.14
C PRO A 156 7.87 9.26 -13.31
N ARG A 157 8.25 8.46 -14.31
CA ARG A 157 7.58 7.21 -14.70
C ARG A 157 8.33 5.97 -14.29
N LYS A 158 9.67 6.09 -14.06
CA LYS A 158 10.54 4.98 -13.67
C LYS A 158 11.18 5.30 -12.34
N ARG A 159 10.98 4.44 -11.35
CA ARG A 159 11.52 4.66 -10.01
C ARG A 159 11.61 3.35 -9.23
N HIS A 160 12.58 3.28 -8.36
CA HIS A 160 12.58 2.36 -7.24
C HIS A 160 11.58 2.87 -6.22
N HIS A 161 10.77 2.00 -5.61
CA HIS A 161 9.92 2.41 -4.52
C HIS A 161 9.67 1.29 -3.52
N ILE A 162 9.43 1.67 -2.28
CA ILE A 162 9.05 0.76 -1.21
C ILE A 162 7.98 1.41 -0.34
N ARG A 163 6.98 0.63 0.06
CA ARG A 163 5.93 1.02 0.99
C ARG A 163 6.11 0.26 2.28
N PHE A 164 5.86 0.93 3.40
CA PHE A 164 5.96 0.33 4.73
C PHE A 164 4.68 0.45 5.53
N TRP A 165 4.43 -0.58 6.32
CA TRP A 165 3.38 -0.65 7.33
C TRP A 165 4.01 -1.00 8.66
N SER A 166 3.78 -0.18 9.69
CA SER A 166 4.27 -0.42 11.03
C SER A 166 3.42 -1.49 11.72
N LEU A 167 4.07 -2.46 12.35
CA LEU A 167 3.44 -3.46 13.20
C LEU A 167 4.06 -3.36 14.59
N SER A 168 3.26 -2.93 15.58
CA SER A 168 3.71 -2.92 16.97
C SER A 168 3.93 -4.36 17.45
N LEU A 169 5.12 -4.64 17.93
CA LEU A 169 5.48 -5.95 18.49
C LEU A 169 4.78 -6.20 19.85
N VAL A 170 4.37 -5.11 20.52
CA VAL A 170 3.74 -5.14 21.84
C VAL A 170 2.21 -5.24 21.72
N ARG A 171 1.62 -4.59 20.72
CA ARG A 171 0.14 -4.47 20.56
C ARG A 171 -0.48 -5.49 19.62
N ALA A 172 0.23 -6.53 19.24
CA ALA A 172 -0.27 -7.57 18.33
C ALA A 172 -1.55 -8.29 18.84
N GLU A 173 -1.99 -8.01 20.06
CA GLU A 173 -3.19 -8.56 20.70
C GLU A 173 -4.38 -7.59 20.74
N GLU A 174 -4.24 -6.33 20.30
CA GLU A 174 -5.30 -5.35 20.44
C GLU A 174 -6.49 -5.59 19.51
N THR A 175 -7.63 -5.41 20.13
CA THR A 175 -9.00 -5.67 19.73
C THR A 175 -9.42 -4.83 18.52
N TRP A 176 -10.35 -5.37 17.75
CA TRP A 176 -11.05 -4.72 16.64
C TRP A 176 -11.46 -3.26 16.94
N ALA A 177 -10.78 -2.34 16.29
CA ALA A 177 -10.97 -0.89 16.45
C ALA A 177 -11.92 -0.28 15.39
N GLY A 178 -12.75 -1.09 14.75
CA GLY A 178 -13.63 -0.65 13.65
C GLY A 178 -14.65 0.46 14.00
N GLY A 179 -14.80 0.78 15.28
CA GLY A 179 -15.62 1.91 15.75
C GLY A 179 -14.83 3.20 16.00
N SER A 180 -13.50 3.20 15.91
CA SER A 180 -12.71 4.39 16.19
C SER A 180 -12.60 5.33 14.97
N ALA A 181 -12.60 6.64 15.21
CA ALA A 181 -12.36 7.63 14.17
C ALA A 181 -10.99 7.43 13.48
N ASN A 182 -9.98 7.01 14.23
CA ASN A 182 -8.63 6.72 13.72
C ASN A 182 -8.64 5.65 12.63
N PHE A 183 -9.48 4.62 12.77
CA PHE A 183 -9.65 3.63 11.71
C PHE A 183 -10.14 4.28 10.41
N TRP A 184 -11.18 5.10 10.48
CA TRP A 184 -11.79 5.74 9.31
C TRP A 184 -10.87 6.77 8.66
N LEU A 185 -10.08 7.49 9.47
CA LEU A 185 -9.11 8.48 9.02
C LEU A 185 -7.77 7.88 8.58
N ASN A 186 -7.58 6.56 8.71
CA ASN A 186 -6.33 5.86 8.43
C ASN A 186 -5.16 6.37 9.28
N THR A 187 -5.42 6.67 10.56
CA THR A 187 -4.44 7.18 11.53
C THR A 187 -4.18 6.20 12.67
N ASP A 188 -4.63 4.95 12.55
CA ASP A 188 -4.47 3.85 13.50
C ASP A 188 -3.07 3.21 13.38
N ARG A 189 -2.04 3.98 13.64
CA ARG A 189 -0.63 3.55 13.57
C ARG A 189 0.06 3.70 14.93
N PRO A 190 1.18 2.96 15.18
CA PRO A 190 1.98 3.16 16.38
C PRO A 190 2.55 4.59 16.46
N PRO A 191 2.92 5.08 17.66
CA PRO A 191 3.65 6.32 17.82
C PRO A 191 4.96 6.33 17.03
N ASP A 192 5.39 7.50 16.56
CA ASP A 192 6.55 7.65 15.68
C ASP A 192 7.89 7.32 16.37
N ASP A 193 7.94 7.41 17.70
CA ASP A 193 9.07 7.08 18.56
C ASP A 193 9.10 5.61 18.99
N GLU A 194 8.03 4.86 18.76
CA GLU A 194 7.97 3.43 19.08
C GLU A 194 8.87 2.63 18.13
N ARG A 195 9.67 1.71 18.71
CA ARG A 195 10.41 0.72 17.94
C ARG A 195 9.48 -0.39 17.47
N VAL A 196 9.25 -0.48 16.19
CA VAL A 196 8.27 -1.37 15.56
C VAL A 196 8.89 -2.24 14.47
N LEU A 197 8.14 -3.22 13.99
CA LEU A 197 8.44 -3.94 12.77
C LEU A 197 7.81 -3.19 11.58
N TRP A 198 8.65 -2.66 10.70
CA TRP A 198 8.26 -2.09 9.41
C TRP A 198 8.18 -3.20 8.38
N VAL A 199 6.97 -3.59 8.01
CA VAL A 199 6.73 -4.58 6.95
C VAL A 199 6.69 -3.84 5.62
N GLY A 200 7.58 -4.20 4.71
CA GLY A 200 7.83 -3.51 3.46
C GLY A 200 7.47 -4.33 2.22
N ALA A 201 6.99 -3.61 1.20
CA ALA A 201 6.80 -4.12 -0.15
C ALA A 201 7.57 -3.20 -1.12
N GLY A 202 8.74 -3.68 -1.55
CA GLY A 202 9.61 -3.00 -2.50
C GLY A 202 9.37 -3.52 -3.91
N THR A 203 9.16 -2.58 -4.86
CA THR A 203 8.97 -2.86 -6.27
C THR A 203 9.56 -1.73 -7.12
N ARG A 204 9.81 -2.01 -8.39
CA ARG A 204 10.34 -1.04 -9.35
C ARG A 204 9.25 -0.66 -10.34
N ASP A 205 8.96 0.64 -10.48
CA ASP A 205 8.03 1.15 -11.49
C ASP A 205 8.72 1.23 -12.85
N THR A 206 8.04 0.71 -13.87
CA THR A 206 8.51 0.70 -15.28
C THR A 206 7.68 1.61 -16.17
N GLY A 207 6.53 2.08 -15.72
CA GLY A 207 5.62 2.93 -16.50
C GLY A 207 4.28 3.17 -15.80
N LEU A 208 3.24 3.38 -16.60
CA LEU A 208 1.85 3.48 -16.12
C LEU A 208 1.04 2.25 -16.45
N SER A 209 0.06 1.98 -15.62
CA SER A 209 -0.92 0.91 -15.79
C SER A 209 -2.30 1.35 -15.27
N LEU A 210 -3.30 0.50 -15.46
CA LEU A 210 -4.63 0.66 -14.88
C LEU A 210 -4.96 -0.59 -14.05
N THR A 211 -5.66 -0.39 -12.92
CA THR A 211 -6.17 -1.53 -12.15
C THR A 211 -7.25 -2.27 -12.94
N HIS A 212 -7.33 -3.59 -12.76
CA HIS A 212 -8.17 -4.44 -13.61
C HIS A 212 -9.68 -4.24 -13.41
N LEU A 213 -10.14 -3.95 -12.20
CA LEU A 213 -11.57 -3.88 -11.89
C LEU A 213 -12.10 -2.44 -11.92
N THR A 214 -11.34 -1.49 -11.42
CA THR A 214 -11.80 -0.12 -11.23
C THR A 214 -11.15 0.87 -12.18
N PHE A 215 -10.25 0.40 -13.05
CA PHE A 215 -9.51 1.23 -14.01
C PHE A 215 -8.84 2.46 -13.39
N GLN A 216 -8.44 2.35 -12.10
CA GLN A 216 -7.66 3.40 -11.43
C GLN A 216 -6.27 3.49 -12.06
N VAL A 217 -5.82 4.72 -12.28
CA VAL A 217 -4.45 4.95 -12.76
C VAL A 217 -3.47 4.50 -11.68
N THR A 218 -2.55 3.64 -12.06
CA THR A 218 -1.48 3.10 -11.22
C THR A 218 -0.19 3.00 -12.02
N HIS A 219 0.89 2.56 -11.41
CA HIS A 219 2.16 2.32 -12.09
C HIS A 219 2.25 0.86 -12.57
N ALA A 220 2.83 0.67 -13.75
CA ALA A 220 3.31 -0.63 -14.17
C ALA A 220 4.59 -0.94 -13.38
N THR A 221 4.66 -2.13 -12.79
CA THR A 221 5.80 -2.56 -11.97
C THR A 221 6.58 -3.65 -12.69
N ASP A 222 7.88 -3.74 -12.38
CA ASP A 222 8.70 -4.86 -12.81
C ASP A 222 8.14 -6.17 -12.24
N SER A 223 8.16 -7.22 -13.02
CA SER A 223 7.68 -8.51 -12.59
C SER A 223 8.57 -9.14 -11.52
N ASP A 224 9.89 -8.96 -11.58
CA ASP A 224 10.83 -9.53 -10.61
C ASP A 224 11.04 -8.63 -9.40
N THR A 225 10.27 -8.89 -8.35
CA THR A 225 10.35 -8.16 -7.09
C THR A 225 11.52 -8.59 -6.20
N ASN A 226 12.19 -9.69 -6.52
CA ASN A 226 13.38 -10.14 -5.77
C ASN A 226 14.57 -9.22 -6.06
N VAL A 227 14.74 -8.82 -7.32
CA VAL A 227 15.80 -7.87 -7.72
C VAL A 227 15.67 -6.55 -6.97
N GLU A 228 14.44 -6.04 -6.83
CA GLU A 228 14.23 -4.79 -6.09
C GLU A 228 14.49 -4.93 -4.59
N ARG A 229 14.03 -6.04 -3.98
CA ARG A 229 14.36 -6.35 -2.58
C ARG A 229 15.87 -6.36 -2.35
N ASP A 230 16.58 -7.11 -3.18
CA ASP A 230 18.03 -7.30 -3.04
C ASP A 230 18.78 -5.99 -3.27
N PHE A 231 18.33 -5.15 -4.21
CA PHE A 231 18.84 -3.80 -4.43
C PHE A 231 18.67 -2.90 -3.18
N ILE A 232 17.48 -2.86 -2.61
CA ILE A 232 17.19 -2.03 -1.41
C ILE A 232 18.05 -2.49 -0.23
N ILE A 233 18.13 -3.80 0.01
CA ILE A 233 18.92 -4.34 1.12
C ILE A 233 20.40 -4.03 0.92
N ALA A 234 20.93 -4.24 -0.27
CA ALA A 234 22.34 -3.94 -0.57
C ALA A 234 22.68 -2.46 -0.40
N GLU A 235 21.81 -1.53 -0.82
CA GLU A 235 22.02 -0.10 -0.58
C GLU A 235 22.09 0.21 0.93
N LEU A 236 21.16 -0.34 1.73
CA LEU A 236 21.14 -0.14 3.19
C LEU A 236 22.35 -0.75 3.91
N GLU A 237 22.80 -1.95 3.48
CA GLU A 237 24.01 -2.58 4.00
C GLU A 237 25.28 -1.77 3.67
N ASN A 238 25.39 -1.30 2.43
CA ASN A 238 26.56 -0.55 1.97
C ASN A 238 26.83 0.75 2.77
N ILE A 239 25.77 1.39 3.26
CA ILE A 239 25.93 2.59 4.13
C ILE A 239 25.91 2.26 5.61
N GLY A 240 25.84 0.98 5.99
CA GLY A 240 25.81 0.54 7.38
C GLY A 240 24.55 0.94 8.16
N SER A 241 23.44 1.21 7.47
CA SER A 241 22.18 1.60 8.11
C SER A 241 21.38 0.43 8.67
N ILE A 242 21.75 -0.80 8.35
CA ILE A 242 21.10 -2.01 8.85
C ILE A 242 22.13 -3.01 9.37
N GLU A 243 21.68 -3.82 10.32
CA GLU A 243 22.45 -4.91 10.92
C GLU A 243 21.57 -6.15 11.13
N ALA A 244 22.20 -7.28 11.52
CA ALA A 244 21.52 -8.55 11.84
C ALA A 244 20.60 -9.06 10.72
N VAL A 245 21.05 -8.95 9.47
CA VAL A 245 20.28 -9.36 8.28
C VAL A 245 19.99 -10.86 8.31
N LYS A 246 18.73 -11.22 8.17
CA LYS A 246 18.22 -12.60 8.11
C LYS A 246 17.18 -12.74 7.02
N VAL A 247 17.20 -13.87 6.32
CA VAL A 247 16.21 -14.16 5.27
C VAL A 247 15.25 -15.24 5.78
N TYR A 248 13.95 -14.97 5.65
CA TYR A 248 12.88 -15.87 6.05
C TYR A 248 12.04 -16.27 4.84
N GLN A 249 11.68 -17.55 4.77
CA GLN A 249 10.67 -18.03 3.82
C GLN A 249 9.28 -17.73 4.40
N ALA A 250 8.74 -16.56 4.10
CA ALA A 250 7.46 -16.09 4.66
C ALA A 250 6.26 -16.32 3.73
N GLY A 251 6.52 -16.42 2.42
CA GLY A 251 5.50 -16.62 1.39
C GLY A 251 5.74 -17.86 0.55
N GLN A 252 4.83 -18.10 -0.39
CA GLN A 252 5.01 -19.12 -1.42
C GLN A 252 5.86 -18.57 -2.56
N CYS A 253 6.76 -19.38 -3.10
CA CYS A 253 7.45 -19.06 -4.34
C CYS A 253 6.43 -19.05 -5.48
N LEU A 254 6.31 -17.94 -6.18
CA LEU A 254 5.49 -17.79 -7.38
C LEU A 254 6.43 -17.62 -8.58
N ALA A 255 6.64 -18.70 -9.30
CA ALA A 255 7.50 -18.71 -10.48
C ALA A 255 6.77 -18.30 -11.77
N THR A 256 5.44 -18.12 -11.74
CA THR A 256 4.61 -17.83 -12.91
C THR A 256 3.42 -16.96 -12.55
N GLU A 257 3.24 -15.91 -13.27
CA GLU A 257 2.16 -14.98 -13.67
C GLU A 257 0.73 -15.15 -13.09
N ARG A 258 0.51 -15.89 -12.01
CA ARG A 258 -0.85 -16.15 -11.51
C ARG A 258 -1.45 -15.05 -10.63
N VAL A 259 -0.60 -14.17 -10.10
CA VAL A 259 -1.06 -13.06 -9.26
C VAL A 259 -0.29 -11.82 -9.67
N ASN A 260 -0.94 -10.89 -10.36
CA ASN A 260 -0.42 -9.60 -10.79
C ASN A 260 0.90 -9.61 -11.58
N HIS A 261 1.21 -10.70 -12.30
CA HIS A 261 2.45 -10.89 -13.07
C HIS A 261 3.75 -10.83 -12.24
N TYR A 262 3.68 -10.89 -10.91
CA TYR A 262 4.86 -10.88 -10.07
C TYR A 262 5.54 -12.25 -10.00
N THR A 263 6.87 -12.21 -10.11
CA THR A 263 7.76 -13.29 -9.74
C THR A 263 8.33 -13.00 -8.36
N THR A 264 8.18 -13.93 -7.43
CA THR A 264 8.75 -13.83 -6.08
C THR A 264 9.20 -15.20 -5.61
N ASP A 265 10.35 -15.25 -4.93
CA ASP A 265 10.83 -16.45 -4.23
C ASP A 265 10.14 -16.67 -2.89
N GLY A 266 9.23 -15.76 -2.50
CA GLY A 266 8.51 -15.78 -1.23
C GLY A 266 9.38 -15.48 -0.01
N ARG A 267 10.61 -15.00 -0.21
CA ARG A 267 11.50 -14.61 0.88
C ARG A 267 11.24 -13.19 1.34
N VAL A 268 11.38 -12.98 2.63
CA VAL A 268 11.39 -11.66 3.28
C VAL A 268 12.74 -11.48 3.96
N THR A 269 13.43 -10.40 3.64
CA THR A 269 14.67 -10.04 4.32
C THR A 269 14.35 -9.17 5.52
N LEU A 270 14.69 -9.65 6.71
CA LEU A 270 14.55 -8.95 7.99
C LEU A 270 15.90 -8.38 8.42
N ALA A 271 15.93 -7.11 8.81
CA ALA A 271 17.09 -6.46 9.41
C ALA A 271 16.69 -5.49 10.53
N SER A 272 17.64 -5.10 11.36
CA SER A 272 17.47 -4.04 12.35
C SER A 272 18.09 -2.74 11.83
N LEU A 273 17.36 -1.63 11.95
CA LEU A 273 17.92 -0.30 11.68
C LEU A 273 18.92 0.06 12.78
N VAL A 274 20.07 0.56 12.37
CA VAL A 274 21.14 0.99 13.29
C VAL A 274 20.71 2.26 14.02
N VAL A 275 21.03 2.35 15.29
CA VAL A 275 20.82 3.57 16.08
C VAL A 275 21.91 4.57 15.70
N ASP A 276 21.53 5.78 15.26
CA ASP A 276 22.49 6.88 15.05
C ASP A 276 23.30 7.10 16.32
N GLY A 277 24.62 6.86 16.24
CA GLY A 277 25.50 7.07 17.41
C GLY A 277 26.67 6.10 17.57
N ARG A 278 27.09 5.38 16.51
CA ARG A 278 28.38 4.67 16.53
C ARG A 278 29.27 5.12 15.39
#